data_e206991b7ace7e4311079d13002283d6
#
_entry.id   e206991b7ace7e4311079d13002283d6
#
_cell.length_a   1.000
_cell.length_b   1.000
_cell.length_c   1.000
_cell.angle_alpha   90.00
_cell.angle_beta   90.00
_cell.angle_gamma   90.00
#
_symmetry.space_group_name_H-M   'P 1'
#
loop_
_entity.id
_entity.type
_entity.pdbx_description
1 polymer ?
#
loop_
_entity_poly.entity_id
_entity_poly.type
_entity_poly.pdbx_seq_one_letter_code
_entity_poly.pdbx_strand_id
1 'polypeptide(L)'
;MTPPIKKNNTGLDLKQLFIGSEGILGIITAATIRIFDKPQERIVLWVGIRSFKETLKLYERITAMFQDQITSFELMNKKSISIIKQNEFNFKIANNKIFCLIEISNFQKIDDFGDFVINKLSVLDTEKMEIIVSKSEYENQVIWNLRESIPVEERKIGSIIKHDVSIPL
;
A
#
# COMPACT_ATOMS: atom_id res chain seq x y z
N MET A 1 -8.83 -21.43 24.36
CA MET A 1 -9.56 -20.49 23.46
C MET A 1 -9.28 -19.08 23.98
N THR A 2 -8.73 -18.18 23.18
CA THR A 2 -8.46 -16.81 23.63
C THR A 2 -9.80 -16.05 23.65
N PRO A 3 -10.21 -15.46 24.78
CA PRO A 3 -11.48 -14.76 24.87
C PRO A 3 -11.48 -13.51 23.97
N PRO A 4 -12.61 -13.14 23.36
CA PRO A 4 -12.74 -11.97 22.50
C PRO A 4 -12.84 -10.67 23.33
N ILE A 5 -11.84 -10.37 24.13
CA ILE A 5 -11.79 -9.18 24.98
C ILE A 5 -10.74 -8.18 24.45
N LYS A 6 -11.06 -6.88 24.54
CA LYS A 6 -10.16 -5.81 24.04
C LYS A 6 -8.84 -5.74 24.80
N LYS A 7 -8.83 -6.10 26.07
CA LYS A 7 -7.65 -6.06 26.93
C LYS A 7 -7.54 -7.37 27.69
N ASN A 8 -6.41 -8.06 27.51
CA ASN A 8 -6.07 -9.27 28.26
C ASN A 8 -4.63 -9.14 28.75
N ASN A 9 -4.45 -8.92 30.05
CA ASN A 9 -3.14 -8.76 30.68
C ASN A 9 -2.80 -9.99 31.55
N THR A 10 -3.48 -11.11 31.37
CA THR A 10 -3.31 -12.31 32.19
C THR A 10 -2.25 -13.23 31.59
N GLY A 11 -1.16 -13.44 32.33
CA GLY A 11 -0.13 -14.43 32.00
C GLY A 11 0.69 -14.12 30.75
N LEU A 12 1.45 -15.13 30.30
CA LEU A 12 2.21 -15.10 29.08
C LEU A 12 1.26 -15.23 27.87
N ASP A 13 1.47 -14.39 26.87
CA ASP A 13 0.70 -14.45 25.63
C ASP A 13 1.23 -15.54 24.69
N LEU A 14 0.85 -16.79 24.99
CA LEU A 14 1.33 -17.98 24.29
C LEU A 14 1.03 -18.00 22.80
N LYS A 15 0.03 -17.24 22.32
CA LYS A 15 -0.25 -17.16 20.86
C LYS A 15 0.92 -16.58 20.09
N GLN A 16 1.76 -15.74 20.70
CA GLN A 16 2.94 -15.15 20.06
C GLN A 16 4.02 -16.20 19.71
N LEU A 17 3.98 -17.38 20.30
CA LEU A 17 4.86 -18.49 19.93
C LEU A 17 4.45 -19.12 18.60
N PHE A 18 3.14 -19.12 18.29
CA PHE A 18 2.60 -19.75 17.09
C PHE A 18 2.55 -18.78 15.90
N ILE A 19 2.35 -17.47 16.16
CA ILE A 19 2.35 -16.45 15.13
C ILE A 19 3.78 -16.32 14.57
N GLY A 20 3.94 -16.53 13.26
CA GLY A 20 5.26 -16.52 12.59
C GLY A 20 6.05 -17.82 12.70
N SER A 21 5.51 -18.89 13.31
CA SER A 21 6.19 -20.19 13.40
C SER A 21 6.16 -21.01 12.10
N GLU A 22 5.46 -20.55 11.07
CA GLU A 22 5.34 -21.21 9.75
C GLU A 22 4.92 -22.68 9.84
N GLY A 23 4.13 -23.04 10.85
CA GLY A 23 3.63 -24.41 11.05
C GLY A 23 4.58 -25.34 11.82
N ILE A 24 5.78 -24.89 12.23
CA ILE A 24 6.77 -25.71 12.96
C ILE A 24 6.24 -26.09 14.34
N LEU A 25 5.57 -25.19 15.04
CA LEU A 25 5.07 -25.42 16.39
C LEU A 25 3.65 -25.97 16.45
N GLY A 26 2.92 -25.92 15.35
CA GLY A 26 1.56 -26.42 15.28
C GLY A 26 0.73 -25.78 14.16
N ILE A 27 -0.52 -26.20 14.05
CA ILE A 27 -1.47 -25.70 13.06
C ILE A 27 -2.50 -24.85 13.78
N ILE A 28 -2.68 -23.59 13.36
CA ILE A 28 -3.71 -22.70 13.86
C ILE A 28 -5.03 -23.06 13.15
N THR A 29 -5.99 -23.60 13.90
CA THR A 29 -7.29 -24.04 13.36
C THR A 29 -8.40 -22.99 13.50
N ALA A 30 -8.24 -22.04 14.42
CA ALA A 30 -9.18 -20.94 14.63
C ALA A 30 -8.46 -19.74 15.24
N ALA A 31 -8.91 -18.53 14.89
CA ALA A 31 -8.36 -17.29 15.43
C ALA A 31 -9.48 -16.27 15.72
N THR A 32 -9.30 -15.51 16.78
CA THR A 32 -10.07 -14.29 17.03
C THR A 32 -9.25 -13.12 16.55
N ILE A 33 -9.76 -12.39 15.55
CA ILE A 33 -9.07 -11.25 14.95
C ILE A 33 -9.76 -9.94 15.32
N ARG A 34 -8.97 -8.88 15.44
CA ARG A 34 -9.50 -7.53 15.57
C ARG A 34 -9.93 -7.05 14.20
N ILE A 35 -11.13 -6.52 14.12
CA ILE A 35 -11.66 -5.88 12.92
C ILE A 35 -11.71 -4.37 13.11
N PHE A 36 -11.64 -3.64 12.02
CA PHE A 36 -11.72 -2.18 11.96
C PHE A 36 -12.87 -1.77 11.06
N ASP A 37 -13.36 -0.56 11.23
CA ASP A 37 -14.37 0.00 10.37
C ASP A 37 -13.86 0.12 8.93
N LYS A 38 -14.73 -0.18 7.96
CA LYS A 38 -14.41 0.04 6.56
C LYS A 38 -14.35 1.54 6.28
N PRO A 39 -13.34 2.04 5.56
CA PRO A 39 -13.32 3.43 5.13
C PRO A 39 -14.55 3.72 4.26
N GLN A 40 -15.11 4.91 4.40
CA GLN A 40 -16.27 5.36 3.63
C GLN A 40 -15.87 5.65 2.18
N GLU A 41 -14.67 6.20 2.00
CA GLU A 41 -14.12 6.56 0.71
C GLU A 41 -12.63 6.30 0.69
N ARG A 42 -12.09 5.93 -0.47
CA ARG A 42 -10.67 5.74 -0.70
C ARG A 42 -10.25 6.42 -1.98
N ILE A 43 -9.06 6.98 -1.96
CA ILE A 43 -8.40 7.54 -3.13
C ILE A 43 -7.03 6.90 -3.23
N VAL A 44 -6.71 6.42 -4.43
CA VAL A 44 -5.40 5.83 -4.71
C VAL A 44 -4.62 6.77 -5.62
N LEU A 45 -3.40 7.07 -5.21
CA LEU A 45 -2.44 7.83 -5.99
C LEU A 45 -1.46 6.86 -6.65
N TRP A 46 -1.20 7.08 -7.93
CA TRP A 46 -0.07 6.48 -8.63
C TRP A 46 0.95 7.56 -8.94
N VAL A 47 2.14 7.44 -8.36
CA VAL A 47 3.15 8.49 -8.45
C VAL A 47 4.42 7.96 -9.08
N GLY A 48 4.82 8.55 -10.20
CA GLY A 48 6.08 8.28 -10.87
C GLY A 48 7.18 9.23 -10.43
N ILE A 49 8.33 8.70 -10.01
CA ILE A 49 9.43 9.47 -9.40
C ILE A 49 10.78 9.09 -10.04
N ARG A 50 11.71 10.03 -10.07
CA ARG A 50 13.01 9.85 -10.74
C ARG A 50 14.06 9.19 -9.87
N SER A 51 13.98 9.31 -8.53
CA SER A 51 15.02 8.79 -7.62
C SER A 51 14.44 8.37 -6.26
N PHE A 52 15.15 7.45 -5.59
CA PHE A 52 14.80 7.01 -4.26
C PHE A 52 14.82 8.15 -3.21
N LYS A 53 15.74 9.09 -3.35
CA LYS A 53 15.79 10.26 -2.44
C LYS A 53 14.54 11.14 -2.54
N GLU A 54 13.99 11.28 -3.74
CA GLU A 54 12.73 12.01 -3.94
C GLU A 54 11.53 11.23 -3.36
N THR A 55 11.57 9.89 -3.39
CA THR A 55 10.56 9.06 -2.75
C THR A 55 10.49 9.27 -1.24
N LEU A 56 11.63 9.33 -0.55
CA LEU A 56 11.66 9.61 0.88
C LEU A 56 11.05 10.97 1.20
N LYS A 57 11.39 12.00 0.42
CA LYS A 57 10.79 13.33 0.58
C LYS A 57 9.28 13.33 0.32
N LEU A 58 8.81 12.55 -0.66
CA LEU A 58 7.38 12.39 -0.89
C LEU A 58 6.72 11.72 0.31
N TYR A 59 7.31 10.63 0.82
CA TYR A 59 6.79 9.93 2.00
C TYR A 59 6.62 10.86 3.21
N GLU A 60 7.67 11.64 3.54
CA GLU A 60 7.64 12.62 4.63
C GLU A 60 6.51 13.65 4.44
N ARG A 61 6.37 14.20 3.24
CA ARG A 61 5.34 15.20 2.94
C ARG A 61 3.94 14.61 2.98
N ILE A 62 3.72 13.46 2.36
CA ILE A 62 2.41 12.79 2.36
C ILE A 62 2.01 12.41 3.79
N THR A 63 2.94 11.88 4.58
CA THR A 63 2.70 11.52 5.98
C THR A 63 2.35 12.76 6.81
N ALA A 64 3.03 13.88 6.61
CA ALA A 64 2.70 15.14 7.29
C ALA A 64 1.31 15.68 6.90
N MET A 65 0.88 15.50 5.65
CA MET A 65 -0.40 15.98 5.15
C MET A 65 -1.59 15.15 5.58
N PHE A 66 -1.46 13.82 5.53
CA PHE A 66 -2.60 12.90 5.65
C PHE A 66 -2.57 12.03 6.91
N GLN A 67 -1.43 11.94 7.60
CA GLN A 67 -1.28 11.23 8.88
C GLN A 67 -1.94 9.83 8.87
N ASP A 68 -2.87 9.58 9.78
CA ASP A 68 -3.56 8.30 9.95
C ASP A 68 -4.52 7.94 8.80
N GLN A 69 -4.72 8.85 7.84
CA GLN A 69 -5.52 8.57 6.64
C GLN A 69 -4.74 7.72 5.61
N ILE A 70 -3.41 7.62 5.72
CA ILE A 70 -2.62 6.77 4.82
C ILE A 70 -2.79 5.32 5.25
N THR A 71 -3.44 4.54 4.42
CA THR A 71 -3.66 3.11 4.65
C THR A 71 -2.71 2.21 3.88
N SER A 72 -2.05 2.74 2.85
CA SER A 72 -0.98 2.03 2.15
C SER A 72 0.01 2.99 1.50
N PHE A 73 1.28 2.57 1.48
CA PHE A 73 2.36 3.21 0.75
C PHE A 73 3.29 2.12 0.18
N GLU A 74 3.11 1.82 -1.10
CA GLU A 74 3.83 0.77 -1.81
C GLU A 74 4.88 1.38 -2.75
N LEU A 75 6.03 0.75 -2.85
CA LEU A 75 7.12 1.21 -3.70
C LEU A 75 7.51 0.14 -4.70
N MET A 76 7.61 0.52 -5.96
CA MET A 76 7.95 -0.38 -7.06
C MET A 76 9.02 0.25 -7.94
N ASN A 77 9.97 -0.54 -8.39
CA ASN A 77 10.96 -0.07 -9.36
C ASN A 77 10.46 -0.24 -10.81
N LYS A 78 11.11 0.45 -11.75
CA LYS A 78 10.76 0.39 -13.17
C LYS A 78 10.81 -1.03 -13.74
N LYS A 79 11.74 -1.86 -13.27
CA LYS A 79 11.88 -3.24 -13.75
C LYS A 79 10.65 -4.08 -13.37
N SER A 80 10.18 -3.96 -12.11
CA SER A 80 8.96 -4.66 -11.65
C SER A 80 7.72 -4.22 -12.45
N ILE A 81 7.61 -2.92 -12.76
CA ILE A 81 6.50 -2.42 -13.57
C ILE A 81 6.60 -2.88 -15.03
N SER A 82 7.82 -3.00 -15.59
CA SER A 82 8.01 -3.37 -17.00
C SER A 82 7.61 -4.81 -17.32
N ILE A 83 7.49 -5.69 -16.33
CA ILE A 83 7.03 -7.08 -16.55
C ILE A 83 5.52 -7.21 -16.62
N ILE A 84 4.79 -6.20 -16.17
CA ILE A 84 3.33 -6.18 -16.25
C ILE A 84 2.93 -6.01 -17.72
N LYS A 85 2.08 -6.89 -18.22
CA LYS A 85 1.51 -6.75 -19.55
C LYS A 85 0.51 -5.59 -19.53
N GLN A 86 0.92 -4.44 -20.04
CA GLN A 86 0.16 -3.19 -20.06
C GLN A 86 -0.99 -3.20 -21.10
N ASN A 87 -1.93 -4.10 -21.00
CA ASN A 87 -3.03 -4.12 -21.96
C ASN A 87 -4.18 -3.14 -21.65
N GLU A 88 -4.22 -2.53 -20.46
CA GLU A 88 -5.38 -1.75 -20.04
C GLU A 88 -5.07 -0.31 -19.55
N PHE A 89 -3.81 0.02 -19.29
CA PHE A 89 -3.46 1.33 -18.71
C PHE A 89 -2.31 2.01 -19.43
N ASN A 90 -2.62 3.12 -20.09
CA ASN A 90 -1.65 4.09 -20.64
C ASN A 90 -0.99 4.92 -19.51
N PHE A 91 -0.49 4.27 -18.44
CA PHE A 91 0.38 5.00 -17.52
C PHE A 91 1.69 5.31 -18.22
N LYS A 92 1.98 6.60 -18.40
CA LYS A 92 3.24 7.05 -18.99
C LYS A 92 4.41 6.65 -18.09
N ILE A 93 5.05 5.52 -18.39
CA ILE A 93 6.21 4.99 -17.67
C ILE A 93 7.51 5.72 -18.12
N ALA A 94 7.41 6.71 -18.99
CA ALA A 94 8.48 7.13 -19.89
C ALA A 94 9.82 7.43 -19.19
N ASN A 95 9.86 8.23 -18.14
CA ASN A 95 11.15 8.68 -17.55
C ASN A 95 11.32 8.35 -16.06
N ASN A 96 10.31 7.77 -15.42
CA ASN A 96 10.34 7.48 -14.01
C ASN A 96 11.08 6.17 -13.73
N LYS A 97 11.83 6.11 -12.63
CA LYS A 97 12.58 4.93 -12.19
C LYS A 97 11.88 4.18 -11.08
N ILE A 98 11.05 4.88 -10.32
CA ILE A 98 10.36 4.40 -9.14
C ILE A 98 8.90 4.83 -9.23
N PHE A 99 8.02 3.95 -8.78
CA PHE A 99 6.58 4.18 -8.73
C PHE A 99 6.09 3.96 -7.31
N CYS A 100 5.24 4.84 -6.83
CA CYS A 100 4.57 4.69 -5.55
C CYS A 100 3.08 4.54 -5.79
N LEU A 101 2.46 3.56 -5.11
CA LEU A 101 1.03 3.50 -4.91
C LEU A 101 0.77 3.97 -3.48
N ILE A 102 -0.08 4.98 -3.33
CA ILE A 102 -0.44 5.55 -2.03
C ILE A 102 -1.94 5.51 -1.90
N GLU A 103 -2.46 4.82 -0.88
CA GLU A 103 -3.88 4.80 -0.58
C GLU A 103 -4.17 5.75 0.59
N ILE A 104 -5.12 6.64 0.37
CA ILE A 104 -5.61 7.61 1.36
C ILE A 104 -7.07 7.27 1.63
N SER A 105 -7.38 6.97 2.88
CA SER A 105 -8.69 6.49 3.30
C SER A 105 -9.39 7.49 4.21
N ASN A 106 -10.68 7.69 3.94
CA ASN A 106 -11.56 8.52 4.76
C ASN A 106 -12.40 7.64 5.69
N PHE A 107 -12.14 7.72 6.99
CA PHE A 107 -12.92 7.04 8.03
C PHE A 107 -13.99 7.94 8.66
N GLN A 108 -13.89 9.26 8.41
CA GLN A 108 -14.86 10.25 8.83
C GLN A 108 -15.55 10.78 7.58
N LYS A 109 -16.82 11.19 7.69
CA LYS A 109 -17.51 11.78 6.55
C LYS A 109 -16.91 13.16 6.26
N ILE A 110 -16.03 13.23 5.27
CA ILE A 110 -15.53 14.47 4.68
C ILE A 110 -16.29 14.63 3.37
N ASP A 111 -17.05 15.71 3.24
CA ASP A 111 -17.70 16.02 1.97
C ASP A 111 -16.63 16.37 0.92
N ASP A 112 -16.82 15.92 -0.30
CA ASP A 112 -15.89 16.12 -1.42
C ASP A 112 -14.45 15.68 -1.12
N PHE A 113 -14.29 14.46 -0.60
CA PHE A 113 -12.97 13.92 -0.21
C PHE A 113 -11.96 13.94 -1.37
N GLY A 114 -12.41 13.78 -2.61
CA GLY A 114 -11.58 13.92 -3.80
C GLY A 114 -10.94 15.29 -3.88
N ASP A 115 -11.72 16.34 -3.78
CA ASP A 115 -11.23 17.73 -3.81
C ASP A 115 -10.34 18.05 -2.63
N PHE A 116 -10.66 17.53 -1.46
CA PHE A 116 -9.81 17.67 -0.27
C PHE A 116 -8.41 17.10 -0.52
N VAL A 117 -8.31 15.89 -1.09
CA VAL A 117 -7.02 15.26 -1.41
C VAL A 117 -6.29 16.06 -2.48
N ILE A 118 -6.95 16.44 -3.57
CA ILE A 118 -6.34 17.21 -4.67
C ILE A 118 -5.81 18.54 -4.16
N ASN A 119 -6.59 19.27 -3.36
CA ASN A 119 -6.17 20.54 -2.78
C ASN A 119 -4.92 20.40 -1.88
N LYS A 120 -4.86 19.35 -1.07
CA LYS A 120 -3.65 19.06 -0.28
C LYS A 120 -2.44 18.72 -1.15
N LEU A 121 -2.63 17.98 -2.24
CA LEU A 121 -1.55 17.61 -3.15
C LEU A 121 -1.03 18.81 -3.97
N SER A 122 -1.81 19.87 -4.15
CA SER A 122 -1.42 21.05 -4.96
C SER A 122 -0.15 21.76 -4.48
N VAL A 123 0.23 21.57 -3.22
CA VAL A 123 1.48 22.13 -2.64
C VAL A 123 2.72 21.29 -2.95
N LEU A 124 2.55 20.12 -3.58
CA LEU A 124 3.68 19.31 -4.00
C LEU A 124 4.30 19.88 -5.28
N ASP A 125 5.62 19.84 -5.34
CA ASP A 125 6.37 20.19 -6.57
C ASP A 125 6.19 19.09 -7.62
N THR A 126 5.25 19.30 -8.54
CA THR A 126 4.91 18.35 -9.60
C THR A 126 5.87 18.38 -10.78
N GLU A 127 6.84 19.29 -10.84
CA GLU A 127 7.81 19.33 -11.95
C GLU A 127 8.71 18.07 -11.98
N LYS A 128 8.88 17.42 -10.83
CA LYS A 128 9.78 16.26 -10.67
C LYS A 128 9.04 14.93 -10.53
N MET A 129 7.71 14.92 -10.51
CA MET A 129 6.92 13.73 -10.34
C MET A 129 5.64 13.79 -11.17
N GLU A 130 5.19 12.62 -11.61
CA GLU A 130 3.89 12.46 -12.29
C GLU A 130 2.92 11.86 -11.28
N ILE A 131 1.81 12.53 -11.02
CA ILE A 131 0.79 12.07 -10.07
C ILE A 131 -0.51 11.82 -10.82
N ILE A 132 -1.02 10.61 -10.69
CA ILE A 132 -2.36 10.23 -11.13
C ILE A 132 -3.18 10.01 -9.87
N VAL A 133 -4.33 10.66 -9.79
CA VAL A 133 -5.29 10.54 -8.69
C VAL A 133 -6.50 9.78 -9.21
N SER A 134 -6.88 8.70 -8.54
CA SER A 134 -8.09 7.95 -8.90
C SER A 134 -9.35 8.79 -8.63
N LYS A 135 -10.36 8.62 -9.47
CA LYS A 135 -11.64 9.34 -9.40
C LYS A 135 -12.82 8.43 -9.06
N SER A 136 -12.57 7.14 -8.92
CA SER A 136 -13.62 6.16 -8.67
C SER A 136 -13.04 4.92 -8.00
N GLU A 137 -13.91 4.13 -7.36
CA GLU A 137 -13.50 2.83 -6.79
C GLU A 137 -13.01 1.86 -7.88
N TYR A 138 -13.54 1.98 -9.09
CA TYR A 138 -13.04 1.21 -10.23
C TYR A 138 -11.58 1.57 -10.54
N GLU A 139 -11.23 2.85 -10.60
CA GLU A 139 -9.85 3.29 -10.82
C GLU A 139 -8.93 2.89 -9.66
N ASN A 140 -9.41 2.92 -8.40
CA ASN A 140 -8.69 2.39 -7.25
C ASN A 140 -8.28 0.94 -7.49
N GLN A 141 -9.26 0.11 -7.84
CA GLN A 141 -9.04 -1.33 -8.08
C GLN A 141 -8.07 -1.57 -9.21
N VAL A 142 -8.16 -0.77 -10.24
CA VAL A 142 -7.29 -0.83 -11.39
C VAL A 142 -5.84 -0.55 -11.01
N ILE A 143 -5.56 0.49 -10.26
CA ILE A 143 -4.22 0.83 -9.80
C ILE A 143 -3.68 -0.27 -8.86
N TRP A 144 -4.52 -0.79 -7.96
CA TRP A 144 -4.15 -1.92 -7.11
C TRP A 144 -3.84 -3.19 -7.91
N ASN A 145 -4.63 -3.50 -8.93
CA ASN A 145 -4.39 -4.66 -9.79
C ASN A 145 -3.02 -4.60 -10.50
N LEU A 146 -2.54 -3.40 -10.85
CA LEU A 146 -1.17 -3.25 -11.37
C LEU A 146 -0.14 -3.77 -10.36
N ARG A 147 -0.22 -3.31 -9.13
CA ARG A 147 0.71 -3.73 -8.06
C ARG A 147 0.59 -5.22 -7.77
N GLU A 148 -0.61 -5.73 -7.65
CA GLU A 148 -0.88 -7.14 -7.32
C GLU A 148 -0.51 -8.10 -8.45
N SER A 149 -0.48 -7.64 -9.70
CA SER A 149 -0.05 -8.45 -10.84
C SER A 149 1.45 -8.71 -10.86
N ILE A 150 2.27 -7.87 -10.22
CA ILE A 150 3.74 -8.04 -10.21
C ILE A 150 4.15 -9.44 -9.76
N PRO A 151 3.75 -9.97 -8.60
CA PRO A 151 4.13 -11.29 -8.16
C PRO A 151 3.64 -12.42 -9.08
N VAL A 152 2.53 -12.20 -9.78
CA VAL A 152 1.94 -13.16 -10.72
C VAL A 152 2.78 -13.21 -11.99
N GLU A 153 3.10 -12.06 -12.57
CA GLU A 153 3.92 -11.97 -13.78
C GLU A 153 5.36 -12.41 -13.54
N GLU A 154 5.93 -12.11 -12.37
CA GLU A 154 7.25 -12.62 -11.98
C GLU A 154 7.34 -14.13 -12.04
N ARG A 155 6.32 -14.87 -11.55
CA ARG A 155 6.31 -16.35 -11.58
C ARG A 155 6.37 -16.92 -13.00
N LYS A 156 5.91 -16.17 -14.00
CA LYS A 156 5.93 -16.60 -15.41
C LYS A 156 7.31 -16.46 -16.05
N ILE A 157 8.19 -15.64 -15.48
CA ILE A 157 9.55 -15.42 -16.00
C ILE A 157 10.47 -16.59 -15.66
N GLY A 158 10.24 -17.27 -14.53
CA GLY A 158 11.04 -18.40 -14.09
C GLY A 158 11.15 -18.54 -12.58
N SER A 159 12.15 -19.29 -12.11
CA SER A 159 12.40 -19.46 -10.68
C SER A 159 12.91 -18.17 -10.07
N ILE A 160 12.25 -17.71 -9.02
CA ILE A 160 12.57 -16.45 -8.33
C ILE A 160 12.83 -16.75 -6.86
N ILE A 161 13.89 -16.17 -6.33
CA ILE A 161 14.13 -16.13 -4.88
C ILE A 161 13.46 -14.86 -4.36
N LYS A 162 12.48 -15.02 -3.47
CA LYS A 162 11.79 -13.90 -2.81
C LYS A 162 12.30 -13.74 -1.40
N HIS A 163 12.57 -12.51 -1.03
CA HIS A 163 12.89 -12.15 0.34
C HIS A 163 11.78 -11.24 0.87
N ASP A 164 11.33 -11.51 2.08
CA ASP A 164 10.46 -10.65 2.85
C ASP A 164 11.20 -10.29 4.14
N VAL A 165 11.59 -9.04 4.26
CA VAL A 165 12.43 -8.55 5.36
C VAL A 165 11.87 -7.25 5.91
N SER A 166 11.92 -7.10 7.22
CA SER A 166 11.61 -5.85 7.92
C SER A 166 12.89 -5.22 8.43
N ILE A 167 13.02 -3.91 8.24
CA ILE A 167 14.15 -3.14 8.72
C ILE A 167 13.65 -1.96 9.57
N PRO A 168 14.41 -1.48 10.56
CA PRO A 168 14.12 -0.23 11.26
C PRO A 168 14.13 0.95 10.28
N LEU A 169 13.27 1.93 10.55
CA LEU A 169 13.23 3.21 9.82
C LEU A 169 14.36 4.14 10.30
#